data_e5f8cb709062bb46d1dde9ae8816345e
#
_entry.id   e5f8cb709062bb46d1dde9ae8816345e
#
_cell.length_a   1.000
_cell.length_b   1.000
_cell.length_c   1.000
_cell.angle_alpha   90.00
_cell.angle_beta   90.00
_cell.angle_gamma   90.00
#
_symmetry.space_group_name_H-M   'P 1'
#
loop_
_entity.id
_entity.type
_entity.pdbx_description
1 polymer ?
#
loop_
_entity_poly.entity_id
_entity_poly.type
_entity_poly.pdbx_seq_one_letter_code
_entity_poly.pdbx_strand_id
1 'polypeptide(L)'
;MTQAKKHSRLLLMFLVGGLIAAALAAAFWPRPVLVDLQEVSRGPLQITIDEEGRTRVSEPYVVSTPVAGRLQRVEVYPGDPVVRGETIVVQMLPTNPVALDVRTREQAQAAVKSAEAALRGAHADLSAAEASRDLAQTELQRTEQLAERNIASPAAYDRAKREFRISEARVQMAEAAIGTHEADLATAQAQLIGFEDFGIGAALRDQAQDDIPLYAPVSGRILQVMHQSATTLPAGEPIMEIGDIDGDLEIVVDLISSDAVQVTQGDPVQVEDWGGVATLHGEVSRIDPFGITKVSALGVEEQRVPVVIALASPSEDRAGLGHGYRVETRIIVWQAEDVLRVPSSALFRTGEAWSVFVMIDGTASQRQIDISHNNGTMAQVLSGVSEGDQVVIYPSAAIQNGTAIAQRIVQ
;
A
#
# COMPACT_ATOMS: atom_id res chain seq x y z
N MET A 1 -57.78 44.10 89.01
CA MET A 1 -56.57 44.09 88.15
C MET A 1 -56.24 42.69 87.53
N THR A 2 -57.20 41.94 87.00
CA THR A 2 -56.92 40.54 86.57
C THR A 2 -57.33 40.28 85.13
N GLN A 3 -57.90 41.20 84.34
CA GLN A 3 -58.28 40.96 82.93
C GLN A 3 -57.18 41.36 81.92
N ALA A 4 -56.27 42.30 82.22
CA ALA A 4 -55.26 42.80 81.32
C ALA A 4 -54.15 41.72 81.01
N LYS A 5 -53.88 40.78 81.95
CA LYS A 5 -52.86 39.71 81.82
C LYS A 5 -53.26 38.56 80.90
N LYS A 6 -54.58 38.33 80.68
CA LYS A 6 -55.05 37.25 79.77
C LYS A 6 -54.90 37.63 78.29
N HIS A 7 -55.22 38.88 77.91
CA HIS A 7 -55.08 39.35 76.51
C HIS A 7 -53.63 39.47 76.08
N SER A 8 -52.73 39.85 76.99
CA SER A 8 -51.28 39.91 76.70
C SER A 8 -50.70 38.51 76.40
N ARG A 9 -51.14 37.45 77.14
CA ARG A 9 -50.68 36.07 76.89
C ARG A 9 -51.26 35.53 75.57
N LEU A 10 -52.51 35.87 75.19
CA LEU A 10 -53.12 35.47 73.91
C LEU A 10 -52.38 36.15 72.74
N LEU A 11 -52.09 37.43 72.86
CA LEU A 11 -51.33 38.20 71.85
C LEU A 11 -49.91 37.61 71.68
N LEU A 12 -49.25 37.21 72.78
CA LEU A 12 -47.96 36.61 72.73
C LEU A 12 -47.96 35.22 72.09
N MET A 13 -49.04 34.42 72.37
CA MET A 13 -49.24 33.11 71.68
C MET A 13 -49.49 33.26 70.18
N PHE A 14 -50.24 34.23 69.72
CA PHE A 14 -50.43 34.51 68.30
C PHE A 14 -49.17 35.01 67.64
N LEU A 15 -48.35 35.81 68.32
CA LEU A 15 -47.10 36.32 67.80
C LEU A 15 -46.05 35.19 67.70
N VAL A 16 -45.95 34.31 68.68
CA VAL A 16 -45.10 33.11 68.68
C VAL A 16 -45.60 32.12 67.60
N GLY A 17 -46.89 31.88 67.49
CA GLY A 17 -47.47 31.03 66.46
C GLY A 17 -47.23 31.55 65.06
N GLY A 18 -47.35 32.90 64.87
CA GLY A 18 -47.03 33.56 63.63
C GLY A 18 -45.55 33.45 63.27
N LEU A 19 -44.67 33.58 64.25
CA LEU A 19 -43.22 33.47 64.07
C LEU A 19 -42.81 32.02 63.71
N ILE A 20 -43.44 31.04 64.38
CA ILE A 20 -43.25 29.62 64.04
C ILE A 20 -43.77 29.29 62.66
N ALA A 21 -44.99 29.81 62.32
CA ALA A 21 -45.53 29.64 60.96
C ALA A 21 -44.67 30.30 59.89
N ALA A 22 -44.14 31.51 60.14
CA ALA A 22 -43.21 32.19 59.26
C ALA A 22 -41.86 31.45 59.15
N ALA A 23 -41.33 30.92 60.24
CA ALA A 23 -40.13 30.09 60.29
C ALA A 23 -40.32 28.77 59.52
N LEU A 24 -41.48 28.12 59.70
CA LEU A 24 -41.80 26.92 58.92
C LEU A 24 -41.98 27.24 57.44
N ALA A 25 -42.66 28.34 57.08
CA ALA A 25 -42.80 28.76 55.72
C ALA A 25 -41.45 29.09 55.06
N ALA A 26 -40.53 29.71 55.79
CA ALA A 26 -39.14 29.97 55.31
C ALA A 26 -38.30 28.71 55.23
N ALA A 27 -38.51 27.75 56.20
CA ALA A 27 -37.77 26.49 56.20
C ALA A 27 -38.19 25.53 55.08
N PHE A 28 -39.50 25.56 54.72
CA PHE A 28 -40.08 24.76 53.65
C PHE A 28 -40.16 25.53 52.30
N TRP A 29 -39.60 26.76 52.22
CA TRP A 29 -39.54 27.46 50.95
C TRP A 29 -38.67 26.67 49.98
N PRO A 30 -39.20 26.27 48.78
CA PRO A 30 -38.44 25.48 47.84
C PRO A 30 -37.20 26.25 47.41
N ARG A 31 -36.02 25.70 47.78
CA ARG A 31 -34.74 26.27 47.33
C ARG A 31 -34.52 25.85 45.88
N PRO A 32 -34.17 26.79 44.98
CA PRO A 32 -33.88 26.44 43.61
C PRO A 32 -32.74 25.45 43.50
N VAL A 33 -32.88 24.44 42.67
CA VAL A 33 -31.78 23.51 42.36
C VAL A 33 -30.77 24.25 41.52
N LEU A 34 -29.49 24.24 41.97
CA LEU A 34 -28.41 24.87 41.24
C LEU A 34 -28.00 23.97 40.04
N VAL A 35 -28.12 24.57 38.84
CA VAL A 35 -27.83 23.89 37.58
C VAL A 35 -26.80 24.69 36.76
N ASP A 36 -26.13 24.00 35.88
CA ASP A 36 -25.29 24.63 34.87
C ASP A 36 -26.18 24.88 33.63
N LEU A 37 -26.14 26.08 33.10
CA LEU A 37 -26.94 26.50 31.97
C LEU A 37 -26.03 26.84 30.79
N GLN A 38 -26.51 26.49 29.61
CA GLN A 38 -25.85 26.86 28.36
C GLN A 38 -26.90 27.38 27.37
N GLU A 39 -26.50 28.39 26.63
CA GLU A 39 -27.36 29.02 25.62
C GLU A 39 -27.41 28.20 24.35
N VAL A 40 -28.60 28.02 23.80
CA VAL A 40 -28.83 27.47 22.46
C VAL A 40 -28.35 28.48 21.45
N SER A 41 -27.40 28.14 20.63
CA SER A 41 -26.78 29.04 19.66
C SER A 41 -26.75 28.47 18.27
N ARG A 42 -26.59 29.34 17.28
CA ARG A 42 -26.24 28.91 15.91
C ARG A 42 -24.73 28.86 15.71
N GLY A 43 -24.31 27.96 14.84
CA GLY A 43 -22.90 27.89 14.46
C GLY A 43 -22.58 26.61 13.74
N PRO A 44 -21.28 26.41 13.40
CA PRO A 44 -20.84 25.26 12.64
C PRO A 44 -20.97 23.97 13.46
N LEU A 45 -21.34 22.90 12.77
CA LEU A 45 -21.34 21.55 13.32
C LEU A 45 -20.77 20.58 12.27
N GLN A 46 -19.88 19.73 12.70
CA GLN A 46 -19.24 18.70 11.87
C GLN A 46 -19.40 17.35 12.54
N ILE A 47 -19.65 16.33 11.75
CA ILE A 47 -19.56 14.92 12.15
C ILE A 47 -18.30 14.36 11.53
N THR A 48 -17.44 13.83 12.38
CA THR A 48 -16.14 13.30 11.98
C THR A 48 -16.01 11.83 12.35
N ILE A 49 -15.22 11.13 11.57
CA ILE A 49 -14.68 9.81 11.90
C ILE A 49 -13.20 10.02 12.12
N ASP A 50 -12.77 9.80 13.35
CA ASP A 50 -11.39 10.00 13.79
C ASP A 50 -10.71 8.63 13.88
N GLU A 51 -9.60 8.45 13.14
CA GLU A 51 -8.87 7.17 13.12
C GLU A 51 -7.38 7.41 12.83
N GLU A 52 -6.54 6.50 13.32
CA GLU A 52 -5.10 6.49 13.05
C GLU A 52 -4.82 6.09 11.60
N GLY A 53 -4.00 6.88 10.91
CA GLY A 53 -3.52 6.60 9.57
C GLY A 53 -2.01 6.47 9.49
N ARG A 54 -1.55 6.01 8.33
CA ARG A 54 -0.12 5.95 8.01
C ARG A 54 0.13 6.57 6.65
N THR A 55 1.15 7.39 6.60
CA THR A 55 1.64 7.94 5.33
C THR A 55 2.28 6.84 4.49
N ARG A 56 2.07 6.91 3.20
CA ARG A 56 2.66 5.99 2.24
C ARG A 56 2.92 6.74 0.94
N VAL A 57 4.02 6.44 0.25
CA VAL A 57 4.14 6.82 -1.17
C VAL A 57 3.17 5.96 -1.97
N SER A 58 2.38 6.57 -2.85
CA SER A 58 1.30 5.90 -3.58
C SER A 58 1.82 4.75 -4.44
N GLU A 59 2.90 4.98 -5.18
CA GLU A 59 3.52 3.99 -6.06
C GLU A 59 5.01 3.83 -5.76
N PRO A 60 5.40 3.15 -4.67
CA PRO A 60 6.81 2.89 -4.40
C PRO A 60 7.36 1.89 -5.42
N TYR A 61 8.55 2.16 -5.92
CA TYR A 61 9.22 1.28 -6.86
C TYR A 61 10.21 0.38 -6.12
N VAL A 62 10.00 -0.94 -6.21
CA VAL A 62 10.90 -1.93 -5.63
C VAL A 62 12.00 -2.27 -6.64
N VAL A 63 13.24 -1.93 -6.30
CA VAL A 63 14.43 -2.35 -7.06
C VAL A 63 14.79 -3.76 -6.62
N SER A 64 14.76 -4.69 -7.57
CA SER A 64 15.07 -6.10 -7.34
C SER A 64 16.24 -6.57 -8.19
N THR A 65 16.85 -7.68 -7.80
CA THR A 65 17.95 -8.30 -8.54
C THR A 65 17.48 -8.79 -9.92
N PRO A 66 18.06 -8.34 -11.04
CA PRO A 66 17.66 -8.83 -12.38
C PRO A 66 18.16 -10.27 -12.65
N VAL A 67 19.26 -10.66 -12.04
CA VAL A 67 19.88 -11.99 -12.15
C VAL A 67 20.35 -12.46 -10.78
N ALA A 68 20.56 -13.76 -10.62
CA ALA A 68 21.22 -14.28 -9.43
C ALA A 68 22.70 -13.82 -9.42
N GLY A 69 23.13 -13.28 -8.28
CA GLY A 69 24.45 -12.70 -8.23
C GLY A 69 24.87 -12.28 -6.82
N ARG A 70 26.11 -11.86 -6.70
CA ARG A 70 26.66 -11.24 -5.50
C ARG A 70 26.36 -9.74 -5.57
N LEU A 71 25.49 -9.28 -4.68
CA LEU A 71 25.29 -7.86 -4.39
C LEU A 71 26.58 -7.30 -3.81
N GLN A 72 27.06 -6.20 -4.32
CA GLN A 72 28.11 -5.41 -3.66
C GLN A 72 27.50 -4.60 -2.52
N ARG A 73 28.34 -3.98 -1.70
CA ARG A 73 27.85 -3.09 -0.64
C ARG A 73 27.08 -1.95 -1.25
N VAL A 74 25.84 -1.76 -0.80
CA VAL A 74 24.99 -0.61 -1.20
C VAL A 74 25.51 0.63 -0.50
N GLU A 75 25.91 1.62 -1.26
CA GLU A 75 26.53 2.87 -0.77
C GLU A 75 25.50 3.98 -0.52
N VAL A 76 24.24 3.78 -0.97
CA VAL A 76 23.16 4.74 -0.78
C VAL A 76 22.35 4.39 0.48
N TYR A 77 21.79 5.43 1.10
CA TYR A 77 21.06 5.31 2.37
C TYR A 77 19.60 5.78 2.21
N PRO A 78 18.69 5.32 3.11
CA PRO A 78 17.35 5.87 3.19
C PRO A 78 17.37 7.40 3.32
N GLY A 79 16.57 8.10 2.49
CA GLY A 79 16.51 9.55 2.40
C GLY A 79 17.37 10.16 1.30
N ASP A 80 18.35 9.43 0.74
CA ASP A 80 19.18 9.95 -0.35
C ASP A 80 18.34 10.22 -1.60
N PRO A 81 18.54 11.35 -2.28
CA PRO A 81 17.88 11.65 -3.54
C PRO A 81 18.46 10.81 -4.67
N VAL A 82 17.60 10.34 -5.56
CA VAL A 82 18.00 9.59 -6.76
C VAL A 82 17.32 10.14 -8.01
N VAL A 83 18.04 10.08 -9.13
CA VAL A 83 17.57 10.54 -10.45
C VAL A 83 17.46 9.34 -11.38
N ARG A 84 16.30 9.22 -12.02
CA ARG A 84 15.99 8.13 -12.95
C ARG A 84 17.05 8.00 -14.04
N GLY A 85 17.60 6.78 -14.16
CA GLY A 85 18.57 6.43 -15.21
C GLY A 85 19.97 7.04 -15.05
N GLU A 86 20.21 7.87 -14.03
CA GLU A 86 21.52 8.51 -13.78
C GLU A 86 22.18 7.97 -12.52
N THR A 87 21.41 7.81 -11.42
CA THR A 87 21.96 7.38 -10.15
C THR A 87 22.11 5.85 -10.13
N ILE A 88 23.33 5.36 -9.95
CA ILE A 88 23.60 3.95 -9.69
C ILE A 88 23.25 3.69 -8.23
N VAL A 89 22.26 2.84 -7.99
CA VAL A 89 21.80 2.53 -6.65
C VAL A 89 22.41 1.23 -6.12
N VAL A 90 22.82 0.33 -7.02
CA VAL A 90 23.36 -0.99 -6.68
C VAL A 90 24.37 -1.41 -7.76
N GLN A 91 25.38 -2.18 -7.34
CA GLN A 91 26.27 -2.91 -8.24
C GLN A 91 26.21 -4.41 -7.92
N MET A 92 26.10 -5.23 -8.96
CA MET A 92 25.99 -6.68 -8.84
C MET A 92 27.03 -7.39 -9.71
N LEU A 93 27.59 -8.44 -9.14
CA LEU A 93 28.38 -9.44 -9.86
C LEU A 93 27.49 -10.66 -10.12
N PRO A 94 27.15 -11.00 -11.37
CA PRO A 94 26.41 -12.23 -11.66
C PRO A 94 27.12 -13.45 -11.08
N THR A 95 26.37 -14.36 -10.48
CA THR A 95 26.95 -15.67 -10.16
C THR A 95 27.01 -16.47 -11.43
N ASN A 96 28.20 -16.98 -11.72
CA ASN A 96 28.35 -17.92 -12.81
C ASN A 96 27.46 -19.15 -12.59
N PRO A 97 27.01 -19.82 -13.67
CA PRO A 97 26.35 -21.10 -13.57
C PRO A 97 27.16 -22.03 -12.66
N VAL A 98 26.46 -22.90 -11.93
CA VAL A 98 27.07 -23.84 -11.00
C VAL A 98 28.31 -24.47 -11.63
N ALA A 99 29.48 -24.32 -10.98
CA ALA A 99 30.71 -24.88 -11.45
C ALA A 99 30.52 -26.38 -11.72
N LEU A 100 30.81 -26.82 -12.95
CA LEU A 100 30.81 -28.23 -13.28
C LEU A 100 31.77 -28.95 -12.32
N ASP A 101 31.28 -29.96 -11.60
CA ASP A 101 32.15 -30.79 -10.81
C ASP A 101 33.17 -31.49 -11.74
N VAL A 102 34.27 -31.99 -11.19
CA VAL A 102 35.33 -32.62 -11.98
C VAL A 102 34.80 -33.73 -12.88
N ARG A 103 33.79 -34.48 -12.41
CA ARG A 103 33.17 -35.56 -13.19
C ARG A 103 32.40 -35.02 -14.39
N THR A 104 31.54 -34.00 -14.18
CA THR A 104 30.73 -33.39 -15.22
C THR A 104 31.59 -32.70 -16.27
N ARG A 105 32.72 -32.11 -15.85
CA ARG A 105 33.71 -31.53 -16.76
C ARG A 105 34.40 -32.60 -17.62
N GLU A 106 34.85 -33.70 -17.00
CA GLU A 106 35.44 -34.80 -17.75
C GLU A 106 34.45 -35.44 -18.73
N GLN A 107 33.16 -35.51 -18.37
CA GLN A 107 32.11 -35.98 -19.26
C GLN A 107 31.91 -35.02 -20.44
N ALA A 108 31.88 -33.71 -20.21
CA ALA A 108 31.73 -32.70 -21.28
C ALA A 108 32.94 -32.71 -22.21
N GLN A 109 34.18 -32.84 -21.67
CA GLN A 109 35.38 -32.99 -22.49
C GLN A 109 35.37 -34.27 -23.34
N ALA A 110 34.90 -35.37 -22.78
CA ALA A 110 34.74 -36.61 -23.53
C ALA A 110 33.68 -36.47 -24.65
N ALA A 111 32.59 -35.74 -24.40
CA ALA A 111 31.56 -35.43 -25.41
C ALA A 111 32.13 -34.60 -26.58
N VAL A 112 32.95 -33.58 -26.31
CA VAL A 112 33.66 -32.82 -27.34
C VAL A 112 34.57 -33.70 -28.17
N LYS A 113 35.42 -34.52 -27.53
CA LYS A 113 36.30 -35.47 -28.26
C LYS A 113 35.50 -36.43 -29.12
N SER A 114 34.38 -36.91 -28.65
CA SER A 114 33.48 -37.78 -29.41
C SER A 114 32.91 -37.09 -30.63
N ALA A 115 32.39 -35.87 -30.48
CA ALA A 115 31.83 -35.05 -31.56
C ALA A 115 32.92 -34.71 -32.62
N GLU A 116 34.14 -34.37 -32.19
CA GLU A 116 35.29 -34.19 -33.11
C GLU A 116 35.64 -35.45 -33.90
N ALA A 117 35.58 -36.61 -33.26
CA ALA A 117 35.83 -37.87 -33.93
C ALA A 117 34.73 -38.19 -34.98
N ALA A 118 33.47 -37.92 -34.62
CA ALA A 118 32.33 -38.07 -35.54
C ALA A 118 32.44 -37.13 -36.78
N LEU A 119 32.83 -35.87 -36.53
CA LEU A 119 33.05 -34.89 -37.63
C LEU A 119 34.19 -35.35 -38.57
N ARG A 120 35.30 -35.86 -37.99
CA ARG A 120 36.38 -36.44 -38.83
C ARG A 120 35.89 -37.62 -39.64
N GLY A 121 35.06 -38.51 -39.09
CA GLY A 121 34.41 -39.58 -39.81
C GLY A 121 33.57 -39.10 -40.99
N ALA A 122 32.70 -38.07 -40.77
CA ALA A 122 31.89 -37.47 -41.79
C ALA A 122 32.72 -36.87 -42.94
N HIS A 123 33.86 -36.22 -42.63
CA HIS A 123 34.78 -35.74 -43.67
C HIS A 123 35.40 -36.87 -44.49
N ALA A 124 35.73 -38.00 -43.86
CA ALA A 124 36.22 -39.17 -44.60
C ALA A 124 35.13 -39.76 -45.50
N ASP A 125 33.89 -39.81 -45.02
CA ASP A 125 32.75 -40.28 -45.81
C ASP A 125 32.49 -39.35 -47.02
N LEU A 126 32.59 -38.04 -46.86
CA LEU A 126 32.52 -37.09 -47.96
C LEU A 126 33.61 -37.36 -49.01
N SER A 127 34.85 -37.54 -48.56
CA SER A 127 35.97 -37.83 -49.50
C SER A 127 35.73 -39.11 -50.26
N ALA A 128 35.17 -40.15 -49.62
CA ALA A 128 34.81 -41.42 -50.30
C ALA A 128 33.64 -41.21 -51.29
N ALA A 129 32.64 -40.40 -50.96
CA ALA A 129 31.54 -40.07 -51.83
C ALA A 129 32.00 -39.27 -53.06
N GLU A 130 32.88 -38.28 -52.86
CA GLU A 130 33.50 -37.48 -53.93
C GLU A 130 34.28 -38.36 -54.89
N ALA A 131 35.14 -39.25 -54.37
CA ALA A 131 35.88 -40.20 -55.20
C ALA A 131 34.92 -41.10 -56.03
N SER A 132 33.81 -41.55 -55.46
CA SER A 132 32.79 -42.32 -56.18
C SER A 132 32.10 -41.51 -57.23
N ARG A 133 31.80 -40.24 -56.99
CA ARG A 133 31.21 -39.32 -57.98
C ARG A 133 32.18 -39.06 -59.15
N ASP A 134 33.42 -38.80 -58.87
CA ASP A 134 34.45 -38.56 -59.90
C ASP A 134 34.66 -39.76 -60.81
N LEU A 135 34.66 -40.97 -60.25
CA LEU A 135 34.67 -42.21 -61.04
C LEU A 135 33.42 -42.31 -61.94
N ALA A 136 32.21 -42.15 -61.36
CA ALA A 136 30.95 -42.18 -62.10
C ALA A 136 30.84 -41.08 -63.16
N GLN A 137 31.38 -39.91 -62.93
CA GLN A 137 31.48 -38.82 -63.89
C GLN A 137 32.38 -39.17 -65.08
N THR A 138 33.56 -39.73 -64.77
CA THR A 138 34.48 -40.18 -65.80
C THR A 138 33.88 -41.26 -66.71
N GLU A 139 33.15 -42.21 -66.11
CA GLU A 139 32.49 -43.28 -66.83
C GLU A 139 31.29 -42.74 -67.66
N LEU A 140 30.54 -41.77 -67.14
CA LEU A 140 29.50 -41.10 -67.87
C LEU A 140 30.05 -40.38 -69.10
N GLN A 141 31.14 -39.58 -68.93
CA GLN A 141 31.80 -38.87 -70.06
C GLN A 141 32.32 -39.81 -71.12
N ARG A 142 32.94 -40.93 -70.69
CA ARG A 142 33.43 -41.97 -71.61
C ARG A 142 32.25 -42.61 -72.40
N THR A 143 31.17 -42.97 -71.70
CA THR A 143 30.02 -43.60 -72.29
C THR A 143 29.28 -42.64 -73.23
N GLU A 144 29.20 -41.36 -72.90
CA GLU A 144 28.65 -40.31 -73.76
C GLU A 144 29.39 -40.15 -75.05
N GLN A 145 30.75 -40.08 -75.03
CA GLN A 145 31.57 -40.00 -76.22
C GLN A 145 31.46 -41.26 -77.09
N LEU A 146 31.27 -42.46 -76.50
CA LEU A 146 31.04 -43.69 -77.26
C LEU A 146 29.66 -43.75 -77.82
N ALA A 147 28.62 -43.23 -77.15
CA ALA A 147 27.26 -43.14 -77.65
C ALA A 147 27.14 -42.15 -78.83
N GLU A 148 27.80 -40.99 -78.77
CA GLU A 148 27.90 -40.05 -79.88
C GLU A 148 28.46 -40.70 -81.16
N ARG A 149 29.39 -41.66 -80.99
CA ARG A 149 29.97 -42.41 -82.09
C ARG A 149 29.19 -43.68 -82.48
N ASN A 150 27.98 -43.87 -81.90
CA ASN A 150 27.13 -45.05 -82.08
C ASN A 150 27.79 -46.39 -81.66
N ILE A 151 28.74 -46.33 -80.74
CA ILE A 151 29.45 -47.54 -80.25
C ILE A 151 28.78 -48.07 -78.96
N ALA A 152 28.32 -47.16 -78.09
CA ALA A 152 27.60 -47.52 -76.87
C ALA A 152 26.07 -47.52 -77.07
N SER A 153 25.35 -48.41 -76.41
CA SER A 153 23.88 -48.48 -76.54
C SER A 153 23.25 -47.37 -75.70
N PRO A 154 22.06 -46.81 -76.06
CA PRO A 154 21.30 -45.83 -75.25
C PRO A 154 21.11 -46.25 -73.77
N ALA A 155 20.84 -47.58 -73.61
CA ALA A 155 20.66 -48.12 -72.23
C ALA A 155 21.98 -48.10 -71.39
N ALA A 156 23.15 -48.19 -72.04
CA ALA A 156 24.42 -48.04 -71.32
C ALA A 156 24.63 -46.59 -70.84
N TYR A 157 24.33 -45.64 -71.75
CA TYR A 157 24.39 -44.22 -71.41
C TYR A 157 23.44 -43.84 -70.26
N ASP A 158 22.18 -44.27 -70.36
CA ASP A 158 21.18 -44.03 -69.32
C ASP A 158 21.59 -44.66 -67.94
N ARG A 159 22.29 -45.78 -67.97
CA ARG A 159 22.78 -46.43 -66.75
C ARG A 159 23.90 -45.56 -66.14
N ALA A 160 24.89 -45.12 -66.91
CA ALA A 160 25.99 -44.28 -66.42
C ALA A 160 25.46 -42.96 -65.90
N LYS A 161 24.47 -42.36 -66.58
CA LYS A 161 23.83 -41.15 -66.14
C LYS A 161 23.09 -41.30 -64.79
N ARG A 162 22.40 -42.42 -64.58
CA ARG A 162 21.76 -42.73 -63.27
C ARG A 162 22.80 -42.93 -62.18
N GLU A 163 23.89 -43.62 -62.41
CA GLU A 163 24.95 -43.85 -61.44
C GLU A 163 25.63 -42.56 -61.04
N PHE A 164 25.90 -41.65 -61.97
CA PHE A 164 26.40 -40.32 -61.66
C PHE A 164 25.43 -39.53 -60.76
N ARG A 165 24.16 -39.52 -61.06
CA ARG A 165 23.14 -38.83 -60.21
C ARG A 165 23.05 -39.42 -58.79
N ILE A 166 23.19 -40.74 -58.67
CA ILE A 166 23.18 -41.40 -57.38
C ILE A 166 24.44 -41.00 -56.57
N SER A 167 25.62 -40.98 -57.24
CA SER A 167 26.84 -40.57 -56.57
C SER A 167 26.84 -39.08 -56.19
N GLU A 168 26.27 -38.22 -57.02
CA GLU A 168 26.06 -36.80 -56.70
C GLU A 168 25.16 -36.63 -55.49
N ALA A 169 24.03 -37.35 -55.42
CA ALA A 169 23.15 -37.30 -54.23
C ALA A 169 23.85 -37.82 -52.96
N ARG A 170 24.78 -38.80 -53.09
CA ARG A 170 25.61 -39.30 -51.97
C ARG A 170 26.56 -38.21 -51.43
N VAL A 171 27.17 -37.40 -52.30
CA VAL A 171 28.00 -36.28 -51.92
C VAL A 171 27.13 -35.26 -51.12
N GLN A 172 25.96 -34.88 -51.64
CA GLN A 172 25.07 -33.95 -50.96
C GLN A 172 24.64 -34.49 -49.57
N MET A 173 24.38 -35.76 -49.44
CA MET A 173 24.08 -36.41 -48.15
C MET A 173 25.25 -36.34 -47.19
N ALA A 174 26.48 -36.57 -47.67
CA ALA A 174 27.69 -36.52 -46.83
C ALA A 174 27.99 -35.07 -46.39
N GLU A 175 27.78 -34.07 -47.26
CA GLU A 175 27.89 -32.64 -46.94
C GLU A 175 26.86 -32.25 -45.83
N ALA A 176 25.60 -32.69 -45.97
CA ALA A 176 24.58 -32.44 -44.94
C ALA A 176 24.91 -33.11 -43.61
N ALA A 177 25.52 -34.31 -43.62
CA ALA A 177 25.98 -34.98 -42.43
C ALA A 177 27.13 -34.22 -41.71
N ILE A 178 28.02 -33.56 -42.42
CA ILE A 178 29.06 -32.69 -41.84
C ILE A 178 28.38 -31.53 -41.09
N GLY A 179 27.42 -30.82 -41.68
CA GLY A 179 26.70 -29.75 -41.01
C GLY A 179 26.02 -30.21 -39.71
N THR A 180 25.48 -31.41 -39.68
CA THR A 180 24.92 -32.00 -38.45
C THR A 180 26.00 -32.20 -37.37
N HIS A 181 27.11 -32.79 -37.72
CA HIS A 181 28.20 -33.04 -36.78
C HIS A 181 28.95 -31.77 -36.33
N GLU A 182 28.94 -30.73 -37.17
CA GLU A 182 29.44 -29.40 -36.76
C GLU A 182 28.51 -28.79 -35.68
N ALA A 183 27.18 -28.89 -35.83
CA ALA A 183 26.22 -28.44 -34.83
C ALA A 183 26.33 -29.24 -33.52
N ASP A 184 26.53 -30.56 -33.62
CA ASP A 184 26.78 -31.42 -32.44
C ASP A 184 28.05 -31.01 -31.71
N LEU A 185 29.14 -30.73 -32.42
CA LEU A 185 30.39 -30.26 -31.85
C LEU A 185 30.22 -28.91 -31.17
N ALA A 186 29.52 -27.94 -31.82
CA ALA A 186 29.23 -26.64 -31.25
C ALA A 186 28.43 -26.79 -29.94
N THR A 187 27.44 -27.70 -29.91
CA THR A 187 26.63 -27.98 -28.72
C THR A 187 27.47 -28.54 -27.61
N ALA A 188 28.37 -29.53 -27.91
CA ALA A 188 29.27 -30.10 -26.92
C ALA A 188 30.28 -29.08 -26.38
N GLN A 189 30.80 -28.22 -27.23
CA GLN A 189 31.69 -27.12 -26.83
C GLN A 189 30.95 -26.10 -25.94
N ALA A 190 29.71 -25.74 -26.28
CA ALA A 190 28.90 -24.84 -25.44
C ALA A 190 28.69 -25.37 -24.02
N GLN A 191 28.61 -26.69 -23.83
CA GLN A 191 28.54 -27.31 -22.51
C GLN A 191 29.83 -27.19 -21.70
N LEU A 192 30.97 -26.99 -22.34
CA LEU A 192 32.28 -26.73 -21.68
C LEU A 192 32.45 -25.23 -21.37
N ILE A 193 31.74 -24.32 -22.02
CA ILE A 193 31.76 -22.90 -21.70
C ILE A 193 31.09 -22.76 -20.35
N GLY A 194 31.81 -22.96 -19.34
CA GLY A 194 31.48 -22.77 -17.92
C GLY A 194 32.77 -22.36 -17.25
N PHE A 195 32.80 -22.01 -16.12
CA PHE A 195 33.83 -21.83 -15.12
C PHE A 195 35.24 -21.36 -15.50
N GLU A 196 35.86 -21.77 -16.62
CA GLU A 196 37.24 -21.35 -16.96
C GLU A 196 37.30 -19.96 -17.62
N ASP A 197 36.28 -19.59 -18.36
CA ASP A 197 36.22 -18.28 -18.99
C ASP A 197 35.71 -17.21 -18.04
N PHE A 198 34.93 -17.59 -16.99
CA PHE A 198 34.33 -16.69 -15.99
C PHE A 198 34.73 -17.01 -14.54
N GLY A 199 35.61 -17.97 -14.31
CA GLY A 199 35.96 -18.44 -12.98
C GLY A 199 37.00 -17.60 -12.24
N ILE A 200 37.51 -18.15 -11.11
CA ILE A 200 38.50 -17.57 -10.21
C ILE A 200 39.70 -16.91 -10.93
N GLY A 201 40.05 -17.37 -12.13
CA GLY A 201 41.11 -16.77 -12.96
C GLY A 201 40.74 -15.37 -13.54
N ALA A 202 39.48 -15.10 -13.78
CA ALA A 202 39.02 -13.77 -14.18
C ALA A 202 38.89 -12.82 -12.97
N ALA A 203 38.40 -13.37 -11.84
CA ALA A 203 38.32 -12.63 -10.57
C ALA A 203 39.71 -12.29 -10.00
N LEU A 204 40.73 -13.07 -10.30
CA LEU A 204 42.12 -12.79 -9.92
C LEU A 204 42.87 -11.85 -10.91
N ARG A 205 42.29 -11.55 -12.05
CA ARG A 205 42.92 -10.70 -13.08
C ARG A 205 42.46 -9.24 -13.03
N ASP A 206 41.82 -8.77 -11.94
CA ASP A 206 41.47 -7.34 -11.74
C ASP A 206 40.79 -6.71 -12.96
N GLN A 207 39.86 -7.43 -13.59
CA GLN A 207 39.02 -6.86 -14.63
C GLN A 207 37.71 -6.40 -14.01
N ALA A 208 37.70 -5.14 -13.57
CA ALA A 208 36.56 -4.36 -13.09
C ALA A 208 35.48 -4.15 -14.17
N GLN A 209 35.12 -5.17 -14.96
CA GLN A 209 34.26 -4.99 -16.12
C GLN A 209 33.00 -5.83 -16.16
N ASP A 210 32.75 -6.65 -15.15
CA ASP A 210 31.56 -7.50 -15.13
C ASP A 210 30.51 -7.08 -14.07
N ASP A 211 30.68 -5.92 -13.43
CA ASP A 211 29.70 -5.37 -12.51
C ASP A 211 28.49 -4.84 -13.31
N ILE A 212 27.31 -5.37 -12.99
CA ILE A 212 26.05 -4.87 -13.54
C ILE A 212 25.59 -3.72 -12.67
N PRO A 213 25.67 -2.45 -13.16
CA PRO A 213 25.12 -1.33 -12.43
C PRO A 213 23.59 -1.33 -12.55
N LEU A 214 22.90 -1.26 -11.43
CA LEU A 214 21.46 -1.00 -11.40
C LEU A 214 21.25 0.49 -11.17
N TYR A 215 20.53 1.10 -12.10
CA TYR A 215 20.17 2.52 -12.03
C TYR A 215 18.81 2.69 -11.36
N ALA A 216 18.60 3.85 -10.74
CA ALA A 216 17.30 4.21 -10.21
C ALA A 216 16.24 4.19 -11.33
N PRO A 217 15.15 3.41 -11.21
CA PRO A 217 14.12 3.33 -12.25
C PRO A 217 13.18 4.52 -12.25
N VAL A 218 13.12 5.25 -11.13
CA VAL A 218 12.33 6.47 -10.93
C VAL A 218 13.17 7.51 -10.21
N SER A 219 12.84 8.80 -10.38
CA SER A 219 13.39 9.87 -9.56
C SER A 219 12.62 9.97 -8.25
N GLY A 220 13.28 10.35 -7.16
CA GLY A 220 12.69 10.47 -5.84
C GLY A 220 13.72 10.29 -4.74
N ARG A 221 13.34 9.64 -3.66
CA ARG A 221 14.22 9.31 -2.52
C ARG A 221 14.19 7.82 -2.25
N ILE A 222 15.27 7.30 -1.71
CA ILE A 222 15.33 5.94 -1.18
C ILE A 222 14.47 5.90 0.08
N LEU A 223 13.42 5.05 0.08
CA LEU A 223 12.51 4.89 1.22
C LEU A 223 13.09 3.89 2.21
N GLN A 224 13.55 2.75 1.72
CA GLN A 224 14.10 1.67 2.52
C GLN A 224 15.17 0.91 1.75
N VAL A 225 16.21 0.43 2.45
CA VAL A 225 17.23 -0.51 1.94
C VAL A 225 17.10 -1.81 2.72
N MET A 226 16.75 -2.90 2.03
CA MET A 226 16.55 -4.23 2.62
C MET A 226 17.87 -5.00 2.75
N HIS A 227 18.75 -4.83 1.75
CA HIS A 227 20.07 -5.47 1.71
C HIS A 227 21.18 -4.45 1.53
N GLN A 228 21.81 -4.04 2.60
CA GLN A 228 22.89 -3.04 2.56
C GLN A 228 24.28 -3.66 2.43
N SER A 229 24.49 -4.83 3.00
CA SER A 229 25.80 -5.53 2.99
C SER A 229 25.95 -6.41 1.77
N ALA A 230 27.20 -6.61 1.34
CA ALA A 230 27.51 -7.55 0.28
C ALA A 230 27.02 -8.96 0.64
N THR A 231 26.17 -9.52 -0.22
CA THR A 231 25.57 -10.85 -0.04
C THR A 231 25.25 -11.48 -1.39
N THR A 232 24.96 -12.77 -1.43
CA THR A 232 24.53 -13.44 -2.67
C THR A 232 23.02 -13.60 -2.65
N LEU A 233 22.35 -13.10 -3.68
CA LEU A 233 20.90 -13.07 -3.81
C LEU A 233 20.45 -13.83 -5.07
N PRO A 234 19.28 -14.49 -5.02
CA PRO A 234 18.63 -15.04 -6.21
C PRO A 234 18.09 -13.91 -7.11
N ALA A 235 17.72 -14.23 -8.34
CA ALA A 235 17.01 -13.30 -9.20
C ALA A 235 15.61 -12.98 -8.64
N GLY A 236 15.19 -11.71 -8.75
CA GLY A 236 13.89 -11.24 -8.27
C GLY A 236 13.85 -10.85 -6.79
N GLU A 237 14.95 -10.94 -6.06
CA GLU A 237 15.01 -10.54 -4.64
C GLU A 237 14.97 -9.03 -4.50
N PRO A 238 14.09 -8.46 -3.65
CA PRO A 238 14.00 -7.03 -3.43
C PRO A 238 15.22 -6.50 -2.66
N ILE A 239 15.81 -5.40 -3.14
CA ILE A 239 17.01 -4.79 -2.54
C ILE A 239 16.65 -3.50 -1.81
N MET A 240 15.85 -2.66 -2.42
CA MET A 240 15.44 -1.36 -1.88
C MET A 240 14.13 -0.86 -2.49
N GLU A 241 13.53 0.12 -1.83
CA GLU A 241 12.37 0.86 -2.32
C GLU A 241 12.72 2.31 -2.58
N ILE A 242 12.21 2.85 -3.69
CA ILE A 242 12.37 4.24 -4.11
C ILE A 242 11.00 4.84 -4.34
N GLY A 243 10.78 6.08 -3.92
CA GLY A 243 9.53 6.78 -4.15
C GLY A 243 9.63 8.28 -4.03
N ASP A 244 8.63 8.98 -4.54
CA ASP A 244 8.53 10.43 -4.46
C ASP A 244 7.72 10.83 -3.21
N ILE A 245 8.42 11.23 -2.14
CA ILE A 245 7.80 11.70 -0.89
C ILE A 245 7.18 13.09 -1.08
N ASP A 246 7.75 13.88 -1.98
CA ASP A 246 7.34 15.27 -2.16
C ASP A 246 6.07 15.38 -3.03
N GLY A 247 5.95 14.53 -4.07
CA GLY A 247 4.82 14.54 -5.01
C GLY A 247 3.70 13.54 -4.69
N ASP A 248 4.05 12.32 -4.29
CA ASP A 248 3.12 11.17 -4.28
C ASP A 248 2.83 10.63 -2.89
N LEU A 249 2.95 11.45 -1.83
CA LEU A 249 2.63 11.01 -0.48
C LEU A 249 1.12 11.02 -0.24
N GLU A 250 0.56 9.89 0.16
CA GLU A 250 -0.82 9.69 0.56
C GLU A 250 -0.92 9.14 1.98
N ILE A 251 -2.12 9.14 2.56
CA ILE A 251 -2.37 8.52 3.86
C ILE A 251 -3.32 7.35 3.67
N VAL A 252 -3.03 6.23 4.31
CA VAL A 252 -3.92 5.08 4.36
C VAL A 252 -4.44 4.93 5.77
N VAL A 253 -5.77 4.86 5.87
CA VAL A 253 -6.51 4.67 7.12
C VAL A 253 -7.32 3.40 7.00
N ASP A 254 -7.30 2.57 8.03
CA ASP A 254 -8.10 1.34 8.06
C ASP A 254 -9.33 1.57 8.94
N LEU A 255 -10.44 2.03 8.35
CA LEU A 255 -11.68 2.28 9.06
C LEU A 255 -12.42 0.99 9.42
N ILE A 256 -13.11 0.97 10.56
CA ILE A 256 -14.07 -0.08 10.85
C ILE A 256 -15.16 -0.07 9.76
N SER A 257 -15.61 -1.25 9.34
CA SER A 257 -16.52 -1.38 8.19
C SER A 257 -17.84 -0.60 8.34
N SER A 258 -18.34 -0.43 9.58
CA SER A 258 -19.53 0.40 9.87
C SER A 258 -19.31 1.89 9.60
N ASP A 259 -18.10 2.37 9.82
CA ASP A 259 -17.74 3.77 9.64
C ASP A 259 -17.36 4.04 8.19
N ALA A 260 -16.69 3.09 7.54
CA ALA A 260 -16.34 3.18 6.13
C ALA A 260 -17.56 3.37 5.20
N VAL A 261 -18.74 2.83 5.58
CA VAL A 261 -19.99 3.01 4.82
C VAL A 261 -20.49 4.46 4.86
N GLN A 262 -20.11 5.24 5.86
CA GLN A 262 -20.51 6.64 6.02
C GLN A 262 -19.59 7.61 5.24
N VAL A 263 -18.40 7.13 4.85
CA VAL A 263 -17.40 7.92 4.12
C VAL A 263 -17.68 7.85 2.62
N THR A 264 -17.52 9.00 1.96
CA THR A 264 -17.63 9.12 0.51
C THR A 264 -16.35 9.68 -0.09
N GLN A 265 -16.07 9.31 -1.34
CA GLN A 265 -14.95 9.90 -2.08
C GLN A 265 -15.17 11.43 -2.22
N GLY A 266 -14.13 12.19 -1.91
CA GLY A 266 -14.15 13.64 -1.88
C GLY A 266 -14.45 14.24 -0.50
N ASP A 267 -14.72 13.42 0.53
CA ASP A 267 -14.89 13.93 1.89
C ASP A 267 -13.61 14.63 2.35
N PRO A 268 -13.70 15.83 2.93
CA PRO A 268 -12.54 16.56 3.42
C PRO A 268 -11.96 15.90 4.67
N VAL A 269 -10.63 15.92 4.76
CA VAL A 269 -9.90 15.31 5.87
C VAL A 269 -8.95 16.33 6.49
N GLN A 270 -8.95 16.40 7.81
CA GLN A 270 -7.95 17.08 8.60
C GLN A 270 -6.95 16.05 9.14
N VAL A 271 -5.66 16.38 9.02
CA VAL A 271 -4.57 15.51 9.48
C VAL A 271 -3.84 16.21 10.60
N GLU A 272 -3.85 15.59 11.74
CA GLU A 272 -3.28 16.10 13.00
C GLU A 272 -2.23 15.11 13.54
N ASP A 273 -1.54 15.50 14.58
CA ASP A 273 -0.55 14.66 15.30
C ASP A 273 0.53 14.02 14.43
N TRP A 274 0.86 14.66 13.31
CA TRP A 274 1.89 14.22 12.38
C TRP A 274 3.30 14.67 12.76
N GLY A 275 3.42 15.39 13.88
CA GLY A 275 4.69 15.94 14.43
C GLY A 275 4.97 17.40 14.07
N GLY A 276 4.21 17.98 13.14
CA GLY A 276 4.23 19.43 12.86
C GLY A 276 3.19 20.20 13.66
N VAL A 277 3.24 21.53 13.56
CA VAL A 277 2.34 22.43 14.34
C VAL A 277 1.03 22.67 13.59
N ALA A 278 1.05 22.70 12.26
CA ALA A 278 -0.11 23.01 11.46
C ALA A 278 -0.94 21.76 11.16
N THR A 279 -2.26 21.87 11.18
CA THR A 279 -3.15 20.84 10.65
C THR A 279 -2.99 20.77 9.14
N LEU A 280 -2.72 19.58 8.60
CA LEU A 280 -2.71 19.35 7.16
C LEU A 280 -4.12 19.04 6.67
N HIS A 281 -4.35 19.32 5.40
CA HIS A 281 -5.63 19.08 4.75
C HIS A 281 -5.47 18.06 3.64
N GLY A 282 -6.48 17.23 3.48
CA GLY A 282 -6.59 16.22 2.43
C GLY A 282 -8.03 15.96 2.06
N GLU A 283 -8.22 15.03 1.16
CA GLU A 283 -9.53 14.52 0.75
C GLU A 283 -9.49 13.01 0.55
N VAL A 284 -10.60 12.35 0.77
CA VAL A 284 -10.74 10.92 0.50
C VAL A 284 -10.65 10.69 -1.01
N SER A 285 -9.55 10.08 -1.45
CA SER A 285 -9.31 9.79 -2.87
C SER A 285 -9.90 8.46 -3.31
N ARG A 286 -9.88 7.45 -2.43
CA ARG A 286 -10.37 6.10 -2.74
C ARG A 286 -10.78 5.35 -1.48
N ILE A 287 -11.81 4.55 -1.60
CA ILE A 287 -12.26 3.59 -0.58
C ILE A 287 -12.14 2.21 -1.21
N ASP A 288 -11.35 1.32 -0.61
CA ASP A 288 -11.18 -0.03 -1.14
C ASP A 288 -12.48 -0.85 -0.96
N PRO A 289 -12.89 -1.61 -1.98
CA PRO A 289 -14.20 -2.29 -1.96
C PRO A 289 -14.18 -3.60 -1.15
N PHE A 290 -13.12 -3.91 -0.42
CA PHE A 290 -13.02 -5.12 0.38
C PHE A 290 -12.51 -4.83 1.79
N GLY A 291 -13.04 -5.57 2.76
CA GLY A 291 -12.60 -5.49 4.15
C GLY A 291 -11.52 -6.53 4.47
N ILE A 292 -10.54 -6.13 5.24
CA ILE A 292 -9.49 -6.99 5.79
C ILE A 292 -9.77 -7.25 7.27
N THR A 293 -9.51 -8.47 7.75
CA THR A 293 -9.59 -8.77 9.17
C THR A 293 -8.29 -8.35 9.85
N LYS A 294 -8.39 -7.45 10.82
CA LYS A 294 -7.29 -7.05 11.70
C LYS A 294 -7.62 -7.36 13.15
N VAL A 295 -6.61 -7.69 13.94
CA VAL A 295 -6.76 -7.90 15.38
C VAL A 295 -6.45 -6.58 16.08
N SER A 296 -7.41 -6.08 16.85
CA SER A 296 -7.23 -4.85 17.64
C SER A 296 -6.26 -5.07 18.80
N ALA A 297 -5.82 -4.00 19.42
CA ALA A 297 -4.95 -4.04 20.61
C ALA A 297 -5.55 -4.85 21.79
N LEU A 298 -6.87 -5.02 21.80
CA LEU A 298 -7.60 -5.81 22.81
C LEU A 298 -7.78 -7.29 22.43
N GLY A 299 -7.21 -7.71 21.28
CA GLY A 299 -7.31 -9.08 20.79
C GLY A 299 -8.63 -9.43 20.10
N VAL A 300 -9.43 -8.43 19.74
CA VAL A 300 -10.70 -8.63 19.02
C VAL A 300 -10.48 -8.51 17.53
N GLU A 301 -11.05 -9.45 16.77
CA GLU A 301 -11.05 -9.37 15.31
C GLU A 301 -12.03 -8.29 14.81
N GLU A 302 -11.55 -7.39 14.01
CA GLU A 302 -12.32 -6.29 13.41
C GLU A 302 -12.22 -6.35 11.90
N GLN A 303 -13.35 -6.11 11.22
CA GLN A 303 -13.37 -5.93 9.77
C GLN A 303 -13.06 -4.47 9.46
N ARG A 304 -11.93 -4.23 8.82
CA ARG A 304 -11.46 -2.90 8.48
C ARG A 304 -11.38 -2.71 6.97
N VAL A 305 -11.74 -1.54 6.51
CA VAL A 305 -11.74 -1.15 5.10
C VAL A 305 -10.65 -0.09 4.91
N PRO A 306 -9.68 -0.33 4.02
CA PRO A 306 -8.67 0.67 3.70
C PRO A 306 -9.29 1.86 2.96
N VAL A 307 -9.03 3.05 3.46
CA VAL A 307 -9.41 4.33 2.85
C VAL A 307 -8.12 5.10 2.56
N VAL A 308 -8.00 5.58 1.34
CA VAL A 308 -6.84 6.35 0.87
C VAL A 308 -7.20 7.83 0.84
N ILE A 309 -6.37 8.64 1.43
CA ILE A 309 -6.51 10.09 1.54
C ILE A 309 -5.39 10.76 0.77
N ALA A 310 -5.73 11.58 -0.21
CA ALA A 310 -4.79 12.43 -0.91
C ALA A 310 -4.52 13.69 -0.09
N LEU A 311 -3.24 14.05 0.09
CA LEU A 311 -2.83 15.26 0.78
C LEU A 311 -2.98 16.46 -0.17
N ALA A 312 -3.78 17.45 0.22
CA ALA A 312 -3.92 18.71 -0.51
C ALA A 312 -2.88 19.75 -0.07
N SER A 313 -2.32 19.60 1.14
CA SER A 313 -1.29 20.51 1.66
C SER A 313 0.02 20.39 0.88
N PRO A 314 0.66 21.49 0.49
CA PRO A 314 1.94 21.51 -0.21
C PRO A 314 3.04 20.76 0.56
N SER A 315 4.04 20.22 -0.14
CA SER A 315 5.16 19.52 0.48
C SER A 315 5.97 20.40 1.44
N GLU A 316 5.98 21.72 1.21
CA GLU A 316 6.66 22.69 2.07
C GLU A 316 6.04 22.73 3.49
N ASP A 317 4.71 22.61 3.58
CA ASP A 317 3.96 22.65 4.86
C ASP A 317 4.09 21.35 5.64
N ARG A 318 4.51 20.26 4.99
CA ARG A 318 4.67 18.93 5.56
C ARG A 318 6.13 18.45 5.56
N ALA A 319 7.06 19.40 5.60
CA ALA A 319 8.49 19.11 5.64
C ALA A 319 8.85 18.19 6.81
N GLY A 320 9.50 17.07 6.50
CA GLY A 320 9.86 16.04 7.48
C GLY A 320 8.86 14.90 7.63
N LEU A 321 7.67 14.98 7.00
CA LEU A 321 6.74 13.87 6.93
C LEU A 321 7.23 12.86 5.88
N GLY A 322 7.55 11.65 6.31
CA GLY A 322 8.11 10.59 5.46
C GLY A 322 7.11 9.47 5.16
N HIS A 323 7.60 8.43 4.50
CA HIS A 323 6.85 7.19 4.26
C HIS A 323 6.73 6.37 5.55
N GLY A 324 5.53 5.82 5.83
CA GLY A 324 5.28 4.95 6.98
C GLY A 324 5.09 5.69 8.31
N TYR A 325 4.97 7.02 8.30
CA TYR A 325 4.75 7.80 9.53
C TYR A 325 3.30 7.71 9.98
N ARG A 326 3.12 7.64 11.29
CA ARG A 326 1.81 7.67 11.93
C ARG A 326 1.25 9.10 11.93
N VAL A 327 -0.04 9.22 11.68
CA VAL A 327 -0.82 10.46 11.74
C VAL A 327 -2.21 10.18 12.32
N GLU A 328 -2.84 11.18 12.88
CA GLU A 328 -4.26 11.15 13.23
C GLU A 328 -5.07 11.81 12.11
N THR A 329 -6.11 11.13 11.66
CA THR A 329 -6.98 11.64 10.60
C THR A 329 -8.39 11.86 11.12
N ARG A 330 -8.98 12.98 10.72
CA ARG A 330 -10.35 13.36 11.01
C ARG A 330 -11.10 13.55 9.71
N ILE A 331 -11.85 12.53 9.31
CA ILE A 331 -12.64 12.53 8.07
C ILE A 331 -13.98 13.20 8.37
N ILE A 332 -14.32 14.27 7.65
CA ILE A 332 -15.54 15.02 7.83
C ILE A 332 -16.62 14.42 6.93
N VAL A 333 -17.49 13.59 7.50
CA VAL A 333 -18.56 12.91 6.76
C VAL A 333 -19.83 13.75 6.60
N TRP A 334 -19.95 14.78 7.41
CA TRP A 334 -21.03 15.76 7.30
C TRP A 334 -20.64 17.08 7.96
N GLN A 335 -21.01 18.20 7.35
CA GLN A 335 -20.80 19.52 7.95
C GLN A 335 -21.88 20.50 7.54
N ALA A 336 -22.15 21.47 8.41
CA ALA A 336 -22.99 22.61 8.13
C ALA A 336 -22.47 23.82 8.91
N GLU A 337 -22.52 25.01 8.25
CA GLU A 337 -21.92 26.23 8.81
C GLU A 337 -22.81 26.93 9.83
N ASP A 338 -24.14 26.86 9.65
CA ASP A 338 -25.11 27.60 10.48
C ASP A 338 -26.31 26.73 10.83
N VAL A 339 -26.17 25.94 11.89
CA VAL A 339 -27.24 25.13 12.44
C VAL A 339 -27.58 25.54 13.88
N LEU A 340 -28.86 25.43 14.25
CA LEU A 340 -29.24 25.56 15.65
C LEU A 340 -28.71 24.34 16.41
N ARG A 341 -27.94 24.57 17.47
CA ARG A 341 -27.26 23.50 18.21
C ARG A 341 -27.42 23.65 19.72
N VAL A 342 -27.47 22.48 20.36
CA VAL A 342 -27.49 22.37 21.81
C VAL A 342 -26.34 21.47 22.26
N PRO A 343 -25.79 21.63 23.46
CA PRO A 343 -24.86 20.68 24.03
C PRO A 343 -25.48 19.30 24.13
N SER A 344 -24.76 18.26 23.69
CA SER A 344 -25.20 16.87 23.83
C SER A 344 -25.45 16.48 25.29
N SER A 345 -24.75 17.14 26.23
CA SER A 345 -24.94 16.98 27.69
C SER A 345 -26.28 17.53 28.22
N ALA A 346 -27.01 18.32 27.46
CA ALA A 346 -28.35 18.77 27.81
C ALA A 346 -29.44 17.77 27.41
N LEU A 347 -29.11 16.82 26.55
CA LEU A 347 -30.08 15.86 25.97
C LEU A 347 -30.37 14.74 26.95
N PHE A 348 -31.66 14.39 27.07
CA PHE A 348 -32.10 13.18 27.76
C PHE A 348 -33.29 12.53 27.05
N ARG A 349 -33.52 11.25 27.32
CA ARG A 349 -34.61 10.49 26.72
C ARG A 349 -35.86 10.56 27.58
N THR A 350 -37.01 10.85 26.93
CA THR A 350 -38.32 10.70 27.53
C THR A 350 -39.15 9.79 26.66
N GLY A 351 -39.18 8.50 27.06
CA GLY A 351 -39.66 7.45 26.16
C GLY A 351 -38.73 7.31 24.93
N GLU A 352 -39.29 7.43 23.73
CA GLU A 352 -38.53 7.36 22.48
C GLU A 352 -38.03 8.74 21.98
N ALA A 353 -38.52 9.82 22.57
CA ALA A 353 -38.22 11.19 22.14
C ALA A 353 -37.03 11.80 22.90
N TRP A 354 -36.29 12.66 22.24
CA TRP A 354 -35.31 13.52 22.88
C TRP A 354 -35.95 14.71 23.53
N SER A 355 -35.43 15.10 24.69
CA SER A 355 -35.95 16.25 25.46
C SER A 355 -34.78 17.02 26.07
N VAL A 356 -35.04 18.29 26.38
CA VAL A 356 -34.19 19.21 27.13
C VAL A 356 -35.00 19.91 28.20
N PHE A 357 -34.35 20.39 29.25
CA PHE A 357 -34.92 21.35 30.18
C PHE A 357 -34.51 22.75 29.79
N VAL A 358 -35.47 23.58 29.46
CA VAL A 358 -35.27 25.00 29.20
C VAL A 358 -35.62 25.81 30.46
N MET A 359 -34.77 26.75 30.84
CA MET A 359 -35.07 27.66 31.94
C MET A 359 -36.06 28.76 31.47
N ILE A 360 -37.25 28.80 32.07
CA ILE A 360 -38.27 29.80 31.86
C ILE A 360 -38.65 30.38 33.22
N ASP A 361 -38.47 31.67 33.43
CA ASP A 361 -38.79 32.40 34.67
C ASP A 361 -38.27 31.69 35.92
N GLY A 362 -37.04 31.15 35.88
CA GLY A 362 -36.42 30.48 37.04
C GLY A 362 -36.93 29.07 37.29
N THR A 363 -37.67 28.46 36.36
CA THR A 363 -38.17 27.09 36.45
C THR A 363 -37.70 26.25 35.25
N ALA A 364 -37.47 24.95 35.49
CA ALA A 364 -37.15 24.00 34.43
C ALA A 364 -38.40 23.60 33.68
N SER A 365 -38.49 23.94 32.38
CA SER A 365 -39.57 23.49 31.51
C SER A 365 -39.04 22.38 30.58
N GLN A 366 -39.63 21.19 30.69
CA GLN A 366 -39.28 20.10 29.82
C GLN A 366 -39.87 20.36 28.42
N ARG A 367 -39.00 20.34 27.40
CA ARG A 367 -39.40 20.45 25.98
C ARG A 367 -38.90 19.24 25.20
N GLN A 368 -39.78 18.65 24.44
CA GLN A 368 -39.40 17.67 23.42
C GLN A 368 -38.77 18.38 22.26
N ILE A 369 -37.68 17.80 21.74
CA ILE A 369 -36.93 18.32 20.60
C ILE A 369 -36.72 17.25 19.56
N ASP A 370 -36.60 17.66 18.31
CA ASP A 370 -36.18 16.85 17.22
C ASP A 370 -34.69 17.15 16.92
N ILE A 371 -33.84 16.15 16.97
CA ILE A 371 -32.41 16.29 16.63
C ILE A 371 -32.09 15.52 15.35
N SER A 372 -31.10 16.01 14.61
CA SER A 372 -30.60 15.33 13.42
C SER A 372 -29.18 14.77 13.69
N HIS A 373 -28.18 15.60 13.60
CA HIS A 373 -26.79 15.21 13.75
C HIS A 373 -26.28 15.51 15.16
N ASN A 374 -25.44 14.60 15.69
CA ASN A 374 -24.84 14.75 17.02
C ASN A 374 -23.39 14.23 16.95
N ASN A 375 -22.41 15.09 17.28
CA ASN A 375 -20.99 14.73 17.31
C ASN A 375 -20.46 14.39 18.71
N GLY A 376 -21.38 14.14 19.68
CA GLY A 376 -21.01 13.84 21.06
C GLY A 376 -20.83 15.08 21.93
N THR A 377 -20.44 16.22 21.38
CA THR A 377 -20.31 17.51 22.09
C THR A 377 -21.52 18.40 21.88
N MET A 378 -21.97 18.55 20.65
CA MET A 378 -23.12 19.35 20.23
C MET A 378 -24.05 18.52 19.35
N ALA A 379 -25.35 18.80 19.43
CA ALA A 379 -26.37 18.22 18.58
C ALA A 379 -27.13 19.29 17.81
N GLN A 380 -27.40 19.03 16.53
CA GLN A 380 -28.25 19.85 15.70
C GLN A 380 -29.70 19.67 16.11
N VAL A 381 -30.42 20.79 16.35
CA VAL A 381 -31.82 20.79 16.65
C VAL A 381 -32.61 21.26 15.42
N LEU A 382 -33.60 20.45 15.05
CA LEU A 382 -34.54 20.80 13.95
C LEU A 382 -35.77 21.55 14.45
N SER A 383 -36.26 21.21 15.68
CA SER A 383 -37.44 21.85 16.28
C SER A 383 -37.43 21.67 17.79
N GLY A 384 -38.24 22.51 18.51
CA GLY A 384 -38.52 22.39 19.93
C GLY A 384 -37.85 23.45 20.82
N VAL A 385 -36.75 24.07 20.38
CA VAL A 385 -36.08 25.20 21.05
C VAL A 385 -35.72 26.28 20.06
N SER A 386 -35.46 27.48 20.56
CA SER A 386 -35.06 28.66 19.80
C SER A 386 -33.65 29.12 20.20
N GLU A 387 -33.03 29.86 19.30
CA GLU A 387 -31.77 30.57 19.61
C GLU A 387 -31.96 31.50 20.81
N GLY A 388 -31.03 31.49 21.75
CA GLY A 388 -31.09 32.25 23.00
C GLY A 388 -31.76 31.50 24.17
N ASP A 389 -32.45 30.38 23.94
CA ASP A 389 -33.00 29.57 25.02
C ASP A 389 -31.86 29.05 25.93
N GLN A 390 -32.07 29.12 27.26
CA GLN A 390 -31.10 28.59 28.23
C GLN A 390 -31.46 27.15 28.56
N VAL A 391 -30.59 26.22 28.23
CA VAL A 391 -30.80 24.78 28.51
C VAL A 391 -29.93 24.28 29.65
N VAL A 392 -30.49 23.39 30.47
CA VAL A 392 -29.81 22.75 31.57
C VAL A 392 -28.88 21.69 31.02
N ILE A 393 -27.58 21.81 31.31
CA ILE A 393 -26.61 20.76 31.01
C ILE A 393 -26.47 19.80 32.18
N TYR A 394 -26.23 18.53 31.91
CA TYR A 394 -26.16 17.45 32.89
C TYR A 394 -27.37 17.39 33.83
N PRO A 395 -28.61 17.32 33.31
CA PRO A 395 -29.79 17.33 34.16
C PRO A 395 -29.80 16.14 35.13
N SER A 396 -29.86 16.43 36.44
CA SER A 396 -29.94 15.40 37.47
C SER A 396 -31.37 14.85 37.60
N ALA A 397 -31.53 13.68 38.20
CA ALA A 397 -32.84 13.08 38.46
C ALA A 397 -33.76 13.91 39.39
N ALA A 398 -33.20 14.93 40.07
CA ALA A 398 -33.97 15.86 40.91
C ALA A 398 -34.70 16.92 40.10
N ILE A 399 -34.38 17.09 38.82
CA ILE A 399 -35.00 18.09 37.95
C ILE A 399 -36.19 17.46 37.24
N GLN A 400 -37.36 18.04 37.46
CA GLN A 400 -38.60 17.66 36.80
C GLN A 400 -39.24 18.92 36.20
N ASN A 401 -40.25 18.72 35.35
CA ASN A 401 -40.98 19.86 34.78
C ASN A 401 -41.59 20.71 35.87
N GLY A 402 -41.29 22.02 35.89
CA GLY A 402 -41.72 22.97 36.92
C GLY A 402 -40.79 23.09 38.15
N THR A 403 -39.69 22.36 38.21
CA THR A 403 -38.72 22.51 39.29
C THR A 403 -38.06 23.88 39.26
N ALA A 404 -38.05 24.60 40.40
CA ALA A 404 -37.34 25.85 40.54
C ALA A 404 -35.81 25.61 40.40
N ILE A 405 -35.18 26.29 39.46
CA ILE A 405 -33.76 26.19 39.15
C ILE A 405 -33.08 27.55 39.18
N ALA A 406 -31.81 27.56 39.49
CA ALA A 406 -30.96 28.76 39.40
C ALA A 406 -29.60 28.40 38.84
N GLN A 407 -28.97 29.28 38.11
CA GLN A 407 -27.63 29.07 37.56
C GLN A 407 -26.61 28.95 38.69
N ARG A 408 -25.76 27.93 38.60
CA ARG A 408 -24.60 27.74 39.47
C ARG A 408 -23.57 28.81 39.13
N ILE A 409 -23.24 29.66 40.09
CA ILE A 409 -22.10 30.57 39.94
C ILE A 409 -20.87 29.86 40.49
N VAL A 410 -19.96 29.49 39.58
CA VAL A 410 -18.62 29.01 39.96
C VAL A 410 -17.77 30.22 40.24
N GLN A 411 -17.36 30.37 41.51
CA GLN A 411 -16.40 31.41 41.92
C GLN A 411 -14.98 30.98 41.61
#